data_0142d729a62a98c7b503931e6d68b01a
#
_entry.id   0142d729a62a98c7b503931e6d68b01a
#
_cell.length_a   1.000
_cell.length_b   1.000
_cell.length_c   1.000
_cell.angle_alpha   90.00
_cell.angle_beta   90.00
_cell.angle_gamma   90.00
#
_symmetry.space_group_name_H-M   'P 1'
#
loop_
_entity.id
_entity.type
_entity.pdbx_description
1 polymer ?
#
loop_
_entity_poly.entity_id
_entity_poly.type
_entity_poly.pdbx_seq_one_letter_code
_entity_poly.pdbx_strand_id
1 'polypeptide(L)'
;MNKFLITPLAVSLFALQGCDTNNSISDAATENSSPLTHMDNSWYVESAAKVEDIHTAMTQLSKNRGAAKNIILFIGDGMSIGTVTAARILDGQQKGMSGEENSLSFGHFPFTGLSKTYNVDAQTPDSAGTMTAIISGVKTDVGVIGLNENVVMGDCSSGQGNELMTALELAEIAGLSTGVLTTTSITHATPAATYAKAADREWDDDSRMPAEAIASGCQDIASQLINFESNLEAKFEGLNTDGIDGIEVVMGGGRKHFLPADAAANSADARSEIEGDRSDGRNLVEEWQAIYPDGTYIDQQSGFDALDRNAQGPVFGLFNESHMLYEADRGNDIAGEPSLTEMTRLAIDVLDNNPKGYFLMVESGRIDHGHHASSAYNALTDTIEFSQAIQAAVDSTNPDETLIIVTADHSHVFTIAGYPRRGNPILGKVIDVGTTELAKGLDDLPYTTLGYANGLGFQDLGDETNADRRYYSEPFEGRADLTDIDTQASGYHQEALMPMSLETHSGEDVAVYATGPGAHLVSGTQEQTAIFHVMNFAGDLVTKAEAALAQ
;
A
#
# COMPACT_ATOMS: atom_id res chain seq x y z
N MET A 1 -36.50 -12.42 -42.76
CA MET A 1 -36.04 -12.73 -44.16
C MET A 1 -35.06 -11.65 -44.55
N ASN A 2 -33.79 -11.95 -44.54
CA ASN A 2 -32.74 -11.49 -45.47
C ASN A 2 -31.42 -12.07 -44.95
N LYS A 3 -30.94 -13.02 -45.73
CA LYS A 3 -29.64 -13.68 -45.55
C LYS A 3 -28.56 -12.79 -46.15
N PHE A 4 -27.49 -12.49 -45.45
CA PHE A 4 -26.24 -12.05 -46.09
C PHE A 4 -25.26 -13.22 -46.15
N LEU A 5 -24.88 -13.55 -47.40
CA LEU A 5 -23.85 -14.52 -47.71
C LEU A 5 -22.47 -13.86 -47.52
N ILE A 6 -21.57 -14.58 -46.87
CA ILE A 6 -20.14 -14.27 -46.83
C ILE A 6 -19.43 -15.25 -47.76
N THR A 7 -18.75 -14.73 -48.75
CA THR A 7 -17.91 -15.49 -49.71
C THR A 7 -16.48 -15.53 -49.21
N PRO A 8 -15.76 -16.67 -49.22
CA PRO A 8 -14.35 -16.72 -48.86
C PRO A 8 -13.46 -16.36 -50.04
N LEU A 9 -12.45 -15.53 -49.78
CA LEU A 9 -11.40 -15.17 -50.74
C LEU A 9 -10.31 -16.25 -50.73
N ALA A 10 -10.04 -16.82 -51.89
CA ALA A 10 -9.02 -17.85 -52.12
C ALA A 10 -7.61 -17.20 -52.26
N VAL A 11 -6.65 -17.75 -51.53
CA VAL A 11 -5.23 -17.43 -51.66
C VAL A 11 -4.64 -18.31 -52.76
N SER A 12 -4.11 -17.70 -53.85
CA SER A 12 -3.40 -18.38 -54.92
C SER A 12 -1.89 -18.33 -54.69
N LEU A 13 -1.28 -19.48 -54.46
CA LEU A 13 0.18 -19.66 -54.54
C LEU A 13 0.64 -19.61 -56.02
N PHE A 14 1.61 -18.77 -56.30
CA PHE A 14 2.41 -18.88 -57.52
C PHE A 14 3.86 -19.23 -57.16
N ALA A 15 4.28 -20.40 -57.61
CA ALA A 15 5.71 -20.77 -57.67
C ALA A 15 6.29 -20.33 -59.00
N LEU A 16 7.44 -19.69 -59.01
CA LEU A 16 8.24 -19.43 -60.18
C LEU A 16 9.69 -19.83 -59.95
N GLN A 17 10.16 -20.67 -60.86
CA GLN A 17 11.53 -21.17 -61.00
C GLN A 17 12.47 -20.10 -61.53
N GLY A 18 13.74 -20.22 -61.17
CA GLY A 18 14.81 -19.29 -61.46
C GLY A 18 15.34 -19.25 -62.89
N CYS A 19 16.13 -18.24 -63.10
CA CYS A 19 17.26 -18.23 -64.06
C CYS A 19 18.31 -17.22 -63.59
N ASP A 20 19.55 -17.67 -63.51
CA ASP A 20 20.74 -16.88 -63.20
C ASP A 20 21.08 -15.88 -64.37
N THR A 21 21.45 -14.66 -63.98
CA THR A 21 22.51 -13.91 -64.70
C THR A 21 23.11 -12.87 -63.71
N ASN A 22 24.43 -12.98 -63.53
CA ASN A 22 25.27 -12.01 -62.88
C ASN A 22 25.17 -10.60 -63.47
N ASN A 23 24.87 -9.61 -62.66
CA ASN A 23 25.36 -8.26 -62.88
C ASN A 23 25.47 -7.52 -61.55
N SER A 24 26.69 -7.18 -61.18
CA SER A 24 27.04 -6.38 -60.02
C SER A 24 26.55 -4.94 -60.20
N ILE A 25 25.49 -4.57 -59.51
CA ILE A 25 25.12 -3.17 -59.26
C ILE A 25 24.99 -3.02 -57.75
N SER A 26 25.69 -2.03 -57.21
CA SER A 26 25.65 -1.62 -55.83
C SER A 26 24.21 -1.34 -55.37
N ASP A 27 23.67 -2.23 -54.59
CA ASP A 27 22.40 -2.00 -53.90
C ASP A 27 22.63 -0.98 -52.76
N ALA A 28 22.26 0.27 -53.06
CA ALA A 28 21.83 1.15 -51.98
C ALA A 28 20.52 0.58 -51.46
N ALA A 29 20.54 0.06 -50.24
CA ALA A 29 19.34 -0.35 -49.54
C ALA A 29 18.38 0.86 -49.47
N THR A 30 17.35 0.85 -50.30
CA THR A 30 16.19 1.70 -50.11
C THR A 30 15.47 1.17 -48.91
N GLU A 31 15.64 1.84 -47.75
CA GLU A 31 14.73 1.71 -46.63
C GLU A 31 13.31 1.90 -47.18
N ASN A 32 12.51 0.85 -47.10
CA ASN A 32 11.08 0.93 -47.40
C ASN A 32 10.43 1.71 -46.25
N SER A 33 10.59 3.04 -46.26
CA SER A 33 9.84 3.89 -45.34
C SER A 33 8.36 3.76 -45.69
N SER A 34 7.54 3.44 -44.72
CA SER A 34 6.09 3.45 -44.84
C SER A 34 5.64 4.79 -45.44
N PRO A 35 4.68 4.80 -46.39
CA PRO A 35 4.12 6.06 -46.88
C PRO A 35 3.49 6.93 -45.78
N LEU A 36 3.32 6.36 -44.57
CA LEU A 36 2.86 7.04 -43.39
C LEU A 36 4.06 7.35 -42.47
N THR A 37 4.78 8.43 -42.77
CA THR A 37 6.04 8.81 -42.09
C THR A 37 5.96 8.97 -40.57
N HIS A 38 4.76 9.21 -39.99
CA HIS A 38 4.59 9.27 -38.52
C HIS A 38 4.71 7.90 -37.83
N MET A 39 4.57 6.79 -38.58
CA MET A 39 4.70 5.43 -38.01
C MET A 39 6.15 5.06 -37.65
N ASP A 40 7.13 5.81 -38.13
CA ASP A 40 8.54 5.66 -37.77
C ASP A 40 8.92 6.54 -36.54
N ASN A 41 8.00 7.34 -36.05
CA ASN A 41 8.21 8.15 -34.85
C ASN A 41 8.33 7.26 -33.59
N SER A 42 9.35 7.51 -32.76
CA SER A 42 9.62 6.70 -31.56
C SER A 42 8.41 6.58 -30.62
N TRP A 43 7.68 7.66 -30.39
CA TRP A 43 6.45 7.64 -29.60
C TRP A 43 5.37 6.72 -30.16
N TYR A 44 5.21 6.70 -31.48
CA TYR A 44 4.25 5.81 -32.14
C TYR A 44 4.67 4.35 -31.96
N VAL A 45 5.95 4.04 -32.23
CA VAL A 45 6.49 2.67 -32.15
C VAL A 45 6.43 2.13 -30.73
N GLU A 46 6.87 2.93 -29.74
CA GLU A 46 6.86 2.55 -28.31
C GLU A 46 5.43 2.33 -27.80
N SER A 47 4.50 3.24 -28.16
CA SER A 47 3.09 3.10 -27.77
C SER A 47 2.42 1.89 -28.40
N ALA A 48 2.71 1.59 -29.66
CA ALA A 48 2.18 0.41 -30.35
C ALA A 48 2.70 -0.89 -29.72
N ALA A 49 3.98 -0.96 -29.37
CA ALA A 49 4.58 -2.09 -28.67
C ALA A 49 3.94 -2.29 -27.30
N LYS A 50 3.75 -1.21 -26.53
CA LYS A 50 3.08 -1.27 -25.22
C LYS A 50 1.66 -1.83 -25.31
N VAL A 51 0.89 -1.43 -26.33
CA VAL A 51 -0.48 -1.96 -26.53
C VAL A 51 -0.45 -3.46 -26.87
N GLU A 52 0.51 -3.92 -27.67
CA GLU A 52 0.66 -5.35 -27.99
C GLU A 52 1.08 -6.16 -26.76
N ASP A 53 1.98 -5.63 -25.91
CA ASP A 53 2.37 -6.25 -24.65
C ASP A 53 1.16 -6.42 -23.72
N ILE A 54 0.34 -5.37 -23.55
CA ILE A 54 -0.89 -5.40 -22.76
C ILE A 54 -1.87 -6.43 -23.34
N HIS A 55 -2.09 -6.42 -24.67
CA HIS A 55 -2.97 -7.39 -25.33
C HIS A 55 -2.52 -8.84 -25.08
N THR A 56 -1.22 -9.09 -25.13
CA THR A 56 -0.63 -10.41 -24.87
C THR A 56 -0.85 -10.82 -23.41
N ALA A 57 -0.57 -9.94 -22.46
CA ALA A 57 -0.78 -10.17 -21.02
C ALA A 57 -2.27 -10.45 -20.72
N MET A 58 -3.19 -9.62 -21.20
CA MET A 58 -4.63 -9.81 -21.03
C MET A 58 -5.13 -11.12 -21.65
N THR A 59 -4.56 -11.52 -22.80
CA THR A 59 -4.93 -12.78 -23.46
C THR A 59 -4.50 -13.99 -22.64
N GLN A 60 -3.32 -13.94 -22.01
CA GLN A 60 -2.87 -15.00 -21.10
C GLN A 60 -3.72 -15.08 -19.84
N LEU A 61 -3.92 -13.95 -19.17
CA LEU A 61 -4.75 -13.88 -17.95
C LEU A 61 -6.21 -14.30 -18.18
N SER A 62 -6.78 -14.00 -19.36
CA SER A 62 -8.13 -14.45 -19.71
C SER A 62 -8.26 -15.97 -19.91
N LYS A 63 -7.16 -16.66 -20.16
CA LYS A 63 -7.11 -18.13 -20.23
C LYS A 63 -7.02 -18.76 -18.85
N ASN A 64 -6.40 -18.08 -17.89
CA ASN A 64 -6.23 -18.55 -16.54
C ASN A 64 -7.33 -17.98 -15.62
N ARG A 65 -8.52 -18.54 -15.72
CA ARG A 65 -9.67 -18.24 -14.84
C ARG A 65 -9.69 -19.13 -13.60
N GLY A 66 -8.56 -19.75 -13.25
CA GLY A 66 -8.41 -20.55 -12.04
C GLY A 66 -8.62 -19.72 -10.78
N ALA A 67 -8.94 -20.36 -9.68
CA ALA A 67 -8.95 -19.73 -8.37
C ALA A 67 -7.52 -19.34 -7.97
N ALA A 68 -7.36 -18.19 -7.34
CA ALA A 68 -6.11 -17.82 -6.71
C ALA A 68 -5.80 -18.78 -5.57
N LYS A 69 -4.56 -19.28 -5.52
CA LYS A 69 -4.02 -19.99 -4.35
C LYS A 69 -3.65 -18.97 -3.29
N ASN A 70 -3.00 -17.88 -3.72
CA ASN A 70 -2.49 -16.83 -2.86
C ASN A 70 -3.16 -15.49 -3.21
N ILE A 71 -3.34 -14.65 -2.20
CA ILE A 71 -3.85 -13.28 -2.33
C ILE A 71 -2.89 -12.35 -1.61
N ILE A 72 -2.39 -11.31 -2.30
CA ILE A 72 -1.60 -10.24 -1.70
C ILE A 72 -2.31 -8.91 -1.95
N LEU A 73 -2.66 -8.22 -0.88
CA LEU A 73 -3.26 -6.90 -0.88
C LEU A 73 -2.23 -5.86 -0.44
N PHE A 74 -1.85 -4.98 -1.35
CA PHE A 74 -0.97 -3.85 -1.07
C PHE A 74 -1.77 -2.57 -0.89
N ILE A 75 -1.56 -1.88 0.23
CA ILE A 75 -2.18 -0.59 0.57
C ILE A 75 -1.09 0.48 0.70
N GLY A 76 -1.11 1.47 -0.18
CA GLY A 76 -0.36 2.71 0.01
C GLY A 76 -1.29 3.71 0.70
N ASP A 77 -1.14 3.86 2.01
CA ASP A 77 -1.99 4.74 2.81
C ASP A 77 -1.89 6.18 2.27
N GLY A 78 -3.03 6.78 1.96
CA GLY A 78 -3.09 8.13 1.41
C GLY A 78 -2.48 8.32 0.01
N MET A 79 -2.12 7.24 -0.69
CA MET A 79 -1.43 7.28 -1.98
C MET A 79 -2.35 7.71 -3.13
N SER A 80 -2.52 9.02 -3.32
CA SER A 80 -3.29 9.60 -4.42
C SER A 80 -2.70 9.28 -5.80
N ILE A 81 -3.47 9.49 -6.86
CA ILE A 81 -2.93 9.46 -8.25
C ILE A 81 -1.83 10.50 -8.43
N GLY A 82 -1.94 11.66 -7.77
CA GLY A 82 -0.89 12.67 -7.72
C GLY A 82 0.40 12.15 -7.10
N THR A 83 0.30 11.45 -5.97
CA THR A 83 1.42 10.79 -5.28
C THR A 83 2.11 9.78 -6.20
N VAL A 84 1.35 8.87 -6.81
CA VAL A 84 1.87 7.89 -7.77
C VAL A 84 2.61 8.57 -8.93
N THR A 85 2.03 9.65 -9.47
CA THR A 85 2.65 10.39 -10.58
C THR A 85 3.96 11.06 -10.18
N ALA A 86 3.98 11.73 -9.02
CA ALA A 86 5.17 12.42 -8.52
C ALA A 86 6.28 11.42 -8.13
N ALA A 87 5.93 10.33 -7.44
CA ALA A 87 6.88 9.26 -7.08
C ALA A 87 7.49 8.60 -8.31
N ARG A 88 6.69 8.32 -9.34
CA ARG A 88 7.16 7.79 -10.62
C ARG A 88 8.20 8.71 -11.27
N ILE A 89 7.94 10.03 -11.27
CA ILE A 89 8.87 11.02 -11.83
C ILE A 89 10.14 11.08 -10.98
N LEU A 90 10.02 11.12 -9.65
CA LEU A 90 11.18 11.15 -8.75
C LEU A 90 12.07 9.91 -8.93
N ASP A 91 11.48 8.72 -8.95
CA ASP A 91 12.19 7.45 -9.16
C ASP A 91 12.95 7.45 -10.51
N GLY A 92 12.33 7.96 -11.57
CA GLY A 92 12.99 8.13 -12.86
C GLY A 92 14.15 9.12 -12.82
N GLN A 93 13.98 10.24 -12.13
CA GLN A 93 15.04 11.25 -11.97
C GLN A 93 16.21 10.72 -11.15
N GLN A 94 15.97 9.95 -10.09
CA GLN A 94 17.01 9.26 -9.33
C GLN A 94 17.79 8.25 -10.17
N LYS A 95 17.17 7.68 -11.20
CA LYS A 95 17.80 6.79 -12.19
C LYS A 95 18.49 7.53 -13.35
N GLY A 96 18.52 8.87 -13.32
CA GLY A 96 19.16 9.70 -14.33
C GLY A 96 18.34 9.94 -15.60
N MET A 97 17.04 9.67 -15.55
CA MET A 97 16.07 9.98 -16.61
C MET A 97 15.47 11.37 -16.45
N SER A 98 14.67 11.83 -17.41
CA SER A 98 13.84 13.04 -17.20
C SER A 98 12.71 12.77 -16.18
N GLY A 99 12.24 11.55 -16.07
CA GLY A 99 11.34 11.02 -15.04
C GLY A 99 9.92 10.77 -15.54
N GLU A 100 9.41 11.58 -16.45
CA GLU A 100 8.04 11.46 -16.95
C GLU A 100 7.78 10.15 -17.69
N GLU A 101 8.79 9.56 -18.31
CA GLU A 101 8.75 8.28 -19.02
C GLU A 101 8.88 7.04 -18.13
N ASN A 102 9.28 7.21 -16.87
CA ASN A 102 9.45 6.10 -15.93
C ASN A 102 8.11 5.43 -15.57
N SER A 103 8.17 4.24 -15.02
CA SER A 103 7.01 3.51 -14.48
C SER A 103 7.36 2.89 -13.13
N LEU A 104 6.47 2.97 -12.16
CA LEU A 104 6.51 2.16 -10.96
C LEU A 104 6.06 0.71 -11.29
N SER A 105 6.42 -0.26 -10.47
CA SER A 105 6.19 -1.69 -10.71
C SER A 105 4.72 -2.02 -11.05
N PHE A 106 3.80 -1.52 -10.25
CA PHE A 106 2.37 -1.75 -10.42
C PHE A 106 1.76 -0.97 -11.60
N GLY A 107 2.46 0.03 -12.15
CA GLY A 107 2.10 0.71 -13.39
C GLY A 107 2.13 -0.21 -14.63
N HIS A 108 2.68 -1.41 -14.50
CA HIS A 108 2.69 -2.45 -15.54
C HIS A 108 1.57 -3.47 -15.38
N PHE A 109 0.75 -3.39 -14.32
CA PHE A 109 -0.35 -4.33 -14.12
C PHE A 109 -1.43 -4.13 -15.19
N PRO A 110 -1.98 -5.23 -15.74
CA PRO A 110 -2.86 -5.17 -16.91
C PRO A 110 -4.27 -4.65 -16.62
N PHE A 111 -4.69 -4.66 -15.36
CA PHE A 111 -6.02 -4.21 -14.95
C PHE A 111 -5.91 -3.02 -14.01
N THR A 112 -6.71 -1.99 -14.30
CA THR A 112 -6.77 -0.78 -13.50
C THR A 112 -8.21 -0.27 -13.45
N GLY A 113 -8.64 0.12 -12.24
CA GLY A 113 -9.92 0.76 -11.97
C GLY A 113 -9.75 1.93 -11.00
N LEU A 114 -10.85 2.55 -10.63
CA LEU A 114 -10.91 3.55 -9.57
C LEU A 114 -11.81 3.07 -8.44
N SER A 115 -11.46 3.43 -7.22
CA SER A 115 -12.23 3.16 -6.01
C SER A 115 -12.72 4.47 -5.40
N LYS A 116 -14.02 4.50 -5.03
CA LYS A 116 -14.60 5.57 -4.22
C LYS A 116 -14.25 5.36 -2.76
N THR A 117 -13.82 6.41 -2.07
CA THR A 117 -13.17 6.29 -0.75
C THR A 117 -14.03 6.72 0.44
N TYR A 118 -15.15 7.41 0.23
CA TYR A 118 -16.00 7.99 1.30
C TYR A 118 -16.44 6.95 2.35
N ASN A 119 -16.48 7.36 3.64
CA ASN A 119 -17.08 6.58 4.72
C ASN A 119 -18.60 6.79 4.75
N VAL A 120 -19.33 6.06 5.59
CA VAL A 120 -20.79 6.20 5.67
C VAL A 120 -21.21 7.62 6.07
N ASP A 121 -20.50 8.21 7.02
CA ASP A 121 -20.77 9.51 7.62
C ASP A 121 -19.92 10.66 7.08
N ALA A 122 -18.89 10.40 6.21
CA ALA A 122 -17.95 11.41 5.78
C ALA A 122 -17.62 11.36 4.27
N GLN A 123 -17.63 12.55 3.62
CA GLN A 123 -17.20 12.69 2.21
C GLN A 123 -15.70 12.48 2.04
N THR A 124 -14.92 12.93 3.02
CA THR A 124 -13.48 12.69 3.12
C THR A 124 -13.27 11.62 4.20
N PRO A 125 -12.70 10.48 3.86
CA PRO A 125 -12.63 9.33 4.75
C PRO A 125 -11.46 9.39 5.72
N ASP A 126 -11.44 8.41 6.64
CA ASP A 126 -10.26 8.01 7.39
C ASP A 126 -9.88 6.54 7.08
N SER A 127 -8.66 6.15 7.46
CA SER A 127 -8.12 4.81 7.18
C SER A 127 -8.89 3.69 7.89
N ALA A 128 -9.53 3.96 9.05
CA ALA A 128 -10.30 2.95 9.78
C ALA A 128 -11.52 2.49 8.98
N GLY A 129 -12.32 3.45 8.50
CA GLY A 129 -13.51 3.15 7.71
C GLY A 129 -13.18 2.65 6.30
N THR A 130 -12.14 3.18 5.65
CA THR A 130 -11.73 2.72 4.32
C THR A 130 -11.18 1.32 4.34
N MET A 131 -10.25 1.00 5.26
CA MET A 131 -9.72 -0.35 5.33
C MET A 131 -10.77 -1.36 5.79
N THR A 132 -11.67 -1.00 6.70
CA THR A 132 -12.82 -1.84 7.04
C THR A 132 -13.64 -2.19 5.80
N ALA A 133 -13.90 -1.22 4.89
CA ALA A 133 -14.61 -1.46 3.66
C ALA A 133 -13.84 -2.38 2.68
N ILE A 134 -12.52 -2.19 2.56
CA ILE A 134 -11.63 -3.00 1.69
C ILE A 134 -11.60 -4.46 2.15
N ILE A 135 -11.46 -4.67 3.47
CA ILE A 135 -11.15 -6.00 4.02
C ILE A 135 -12.40 -6.84 4.38
N SER A 136 -13.56 -6.20 4.54
CA SER A 136 -14.81 -6.88 4.92
C SER A 136 -15.90 -6.83 3.85
N GLY A 137 -15.81 -5.88 2.90
CA GLY A 137 -16.87 -5.63 1.92
C GLY A 137 -18.03 -4.80 2.46
N VAL A 138 -17.91 -4.17 3.62
CA VAL A 138 -18.94 -3.35 4.28
C VAL A 138 -18.34 -2.01 4.72
N LYS A 139 -18.98 -0.90 4.33
CA LYS A 139 -18.59 0.44 4.79
C LYS A 139 -19.00 0.67 6.23
N THR A 140 -18.25 1.54 6.91
CA THR A 140 -18.54 1.98 8.28
C THR A 140 -18.26 3.48 8.43
N ASP A 141 -18.49 4.01 9.62
CA ASP A 141 -18.23 5.41 9.99
C ASP A 141 -16.73 5.66 10.22
N VAL A 142 -16.35 6.95 10.22
CA VAL A 142 -15.00 7.41 10.57
C VAL A 142 -14.59 6.87 11.94
N GLY A 143 -13.34 6.42 12.07
CA GLY A 143 -12.74 5.96 13.32
C GLY A 143 -13.17 4.58 13.78
N VAL A 144 -14.04 3.87 13.06
CA VAL A 144 -14.54 2.54 13.42
C VAL A 144 -13.80 1.44 12.68
N ILE A 145 -13.33 0.42 13.41
CA ILE A 145 -12.53 -0.69 12.87
C ILE A 145 -13.31 -2.01 12.93
N GLY A 146 -13.50 -2.67 11.80
CA GLY A 146 -14.03 -4.03 11.70
C GLY A 146 -15.47 -4.22 12.20
N LEU A 147 -16.21 -3.13 12.39
CA LEU A 147 -17.60 -3.08 12.82
C LEU A 147 -18.44 -2.34 11.77
N ASN A 148 -19.74 -2.60 11.72
CA ASN A 148 -20.62 -1.97 10.73
C ASN A 148 -21.15 -0.60 11.18
N GLU A 149 -21.86 0.12 10.31
CA GLU A 149 -22.40 1.48 10.47
C GLU A 149 -23.40 1.67 11.64
N ASN A 150 -23.82 0.60 12.31
CA ASN A 150 -24.73 0.71 13.47
C ASN A 150 -24.00 0.97 14.79
N VAL A 151 -22.67 1.01 14.74
CA VAL A 151 -21.82 1.25 15.92
C VAL A 151 -21.68 2.74 16.18
N VAL A 152 -21.74 3.12 17.44
CA VAL A 152 -21.45 4.48 17.87
C VAL A 152 -19.98 4.58 18.24
N MET A 153 -19.25 5.47 17.56
CA MET A 153 -17.81 5.68 17.81
C MET A 153 -17.56 5.93 19.31
N GLY A 154 -16.59 5.20 19.88
CA GLY A 154 -16.22 5.27 21.31
C GLY A 154 -17.16 4.49 22.25
N ASP A 155 -18.27 3.91 21.77
CA ASP A 155 -19.18 3.09 22.58
C ASP A 155 -18.96 1.59 22.33
N CYS A 156 -18.17 0.98 23.20
CA CYS A 156 -17.90 -0.46 23.20
C CYS A 156 -19.18 -1.32 23.16
N SER A 157 -20.23 -0.92 23.89
CA SER A 157 -21.45 -1.71 24.01
C SER A 157 -22.23 -1.80 22.69
N SER A 158 -22.06 -0.83 21.81
CA SER A 158 -22.68 -0.79 20.50
C SER A 158 -22.01 -1.73 19.49
N GLY A 159 -20.80 -2.21 19.78
CA GLY A 159 -20.05 -3.12 18.90
C GLY A 159 -20.61 -4.55 18.87
N GLN A 160 -21.24 -4.98 19.97
CA GLN A 160 -21.71 -6.35 20.10
C GLN A 160 -22.78 -6.71 19.05
N GLY A 161 -22.50 -7.74 18.23
CA GLY A 161 -23.39 -8.20 17.17
C GLY A 161 -23.29 -7.37 15.87
N ASN A 162 -22.33 -6.43 15.81
CA ASN A 162 -22.04 -5.59 14.66
C ASN A 162 -20.67 -5.87 14.03
N GLU A 163 -20.00 -6.94 14.49
CA GLU A 163 -18.67 -7.34 14.02
C GLU A 163 -18.73 -7.88 12.58
N LEU A 164 -17.81 -7.41 11.76
CA LEU A 164 -17.67 -7.83 10.36
C LEU A 164 -16.59 -8.91 10.24
N MET A 165 -16.81 -9.89 9.35
CA MET A 165 -15.78 -10.86 8.97
C MET A 165 -14.84 -10.26 7.94
N THR A 166 -13.56 -10.41 8.16
CA THR A 166 -12.52 -9.91 7.25
C THR A 166 -12.01 -11.00 6.30
N ALA A 167 -11.37 -10.60 5.21
CA ALA A 167 -10.73 -11.54 4.29
C ALA A 167 -9.62 -12.36 4.98
N LEU A 168 -8.91 -11.76 5.96
CA LEU A 168 -7.90 -12.44 6.75
C LEU A 168 -8.54 -13.51 7.66
N GLU A 169 -9.59 -13.16 8.41
CA GLU A 169 -10.32 -14.12 9.26
C GLU A 169 -10.89 -15.29 8.43
N LEU A 170 -11.42 -15.00 7.22
CA LEU A 170 -11.91 -16.06 6.32
C LEU A 170 -10.77 -16.94 5.80
N ALA A 171 -9.59 -16.39 5.54
CA ALA A 171 -8.41 -17.15 5.15
C ALA A 171 -7.94 -18.09 6.26
N GLU A 172 -7.87 -17.61 7.50
CA GLU A 172 -7.58 -18.41 8.70
C GLU A 172 -8.55 -19.59 8.85
N ILE A 173 -9.85 -19.31 8.86
CA ILE A 173 -10.88 -20.36 8.96
C ILE A 173 -10.73 -21.41 7.84
N ALA A 174 -10.35 -21.00 6.64
CA ALA A 174 -10.10 -21.91 5.52
C ALA A 174 -8.77 -22.69 5.67
N GLY A 175 -7.94 -22.35 6.67
CA GLY A 175 -6.62 -22.92 6.94
C GLY A 175 -5.56 -22.50 5.91
N LEU A 176 -5.67 -21.29 5.35
CA LEU A 176 -4.59 -20.64 4.64
C LEU A 176 -3.67 -19.97 5.67
N SER A 177 -2.39 -19.81 5.35
CA SER A 177 -1.53 -18.95 6.16
C SER A 177 -1.87 -17.49 5.95
N THR A 178 -1.65 -16.66 6.99
CA THR A 178 -1.98 -15.24 6.95
C THR A 178 -0.81 -14.35 7.38
N GLY A 179 -0.77 -13.12 6.85
CA GLY A 179 0.24 -12.15 7.21
C GLY A 179 -0.23 -10.72 7.14
N VAL A 180 0.34 -9.89 8.03
CA VAL A 180 0.08 -8.45 8.12
C VAL A 180 1.39 -7.71 8.26
N LEU A 181 1.71 -6.83 7.30
CA LEU A 181 2.91 -6.01 7.29
C LEU A 181 2.53 -4.54 7.21
N THR A 182 3.26 -3.70 7.93
CA THR A 182 3.08 -2.24 7.86
C THR A 182 4.38 -1.50 8.15
N THR A 183 4.50 -0.28 7.67
CA THR A 183 5.53 0.67 8.10
C THR A 183 5.04 1.60 9.23
N THR A 184 3.76 1.49 9.65
CA THR A 184 3.24 2.17 10.84
C THR A 184 3.32 1.29 12.08
N SER A 185 2.66 1.70 13.17
CA SER A 185 2.33 0.80 14.27
C SER A 185 1.41 -0.32 13.77
N ILE A 186 1.64 -1.55 14.21
CA ILE A 186 0.78 -2.68 13.84
C ILE A 186 -0.64 -2.54 14.39
N THR A 187 -0.84 -1.67 15.38
CA THR A 187 -2.15 -1.30 15.91
C THR A 187 -2.82 -0.15 15.16
N HIS A 188 -2.13 0.50 14.20
CA HIS A 188 -2.71 1.55 13.36
C HIS A 188 -3.93 1.03 12.59
N ALA A 189 -4.83 1.93 12.20
CA ALA A 189 -6.15 1.59 11.68
C ALA A 189 -6.13 0.59 10.51
N THR A 190 -5.22 0.75 9.55
CA THR A 190 -5.13 -0.09 8.34
C THR A 190 -4.75 -1.54 8.66
N PRO A 191 -3.64 -1.85 9.35
CA PRO A 191 -3.35 -3.22 9.76
C PRO A 191 -4.38 -3.75 10.76
N ALA A 192 -4.82 -2.94 11.73
CA ALA A 192 -5.78 -3.35 12.75
C ALA A 192 -7.13 -3.82 12.15
N ALA A 193 -7.62 -3.18 11.10
CA ALA A 193 -8.87 -3.56 10.45
C ALA A 193 -8.85 -4.99 9.87
N THR A 194 -7.69 -5.61 9.70
CA THR A 194 -7.58 -6.99 9.23
C THR A 194 -7.96 -8.01 10.32
N TYR A 195 -7.69 -7.71 11.60
CA TYR A 195 -7.81 -8.65 12.71
C TYR A 195 -8.62 -8.15 13.92
N ALA A 196 -8.77 -6.83 14.08
CA ALA A 196 -9.42 -6.25 15.25
C ALA A 196 -10.85 -5.74 14.99
N LYS A 197 -11.61 -5.57 16.07
CA LYS A 197 -12.94 -4.99 16.12
C LYS A 197 -12.94 -3.92 17.20
N ALA A 198 -12.91 -2.64 16.81
CA ALA A 198 -12.84 -1.53 17.75
C ALA A 198 -13.83 -0.42 17.38
N ALA A 199 -14.57 0.06 18.37
CA ALA A 199 -15.47 1.21 18.19
C ALA A 199 -14.71 2.55 18.09
N ASP A 200 -13.40 2.54 18.34
CA ASP A 200 -12.52 3.69 18.19
C ASP A 200 -11.11 3.22 17.78
N ARG A 201 -10.60 3.77 16.69
CA ARG A 201 -9.26 3.46 16.15
C ARG A 201 -8.11 3.82 17.09
N GLU A 202 -8.35 4.70 18.05
CA GLU A 202 -7.36 5.14 19.02
C GLU A 202 -7.20 4.18 20.22
N TRP A 203 -7.92 3.05 20.26
CA TRP A 203 -7.80 2.06 21.31
C TRP A 203 -6.64 1.08 21.06
N ASP A 204 -5.46 1.63 20.77
CA ASP A 204 -4.26 0.82 20.52
C ASP A 204 -3.91 -0.12 21.68
N ASP A 205 -4.00 0.40 22.91
CA ASP A 205 -3.75 -0.31 24.17
C ASP A 205 -4.75 0.12 25.25
N ASP A 206 -4.69 -0.53 26.41
CA ASP A 206 -5.61 -0.29 27.53
C ASP A 206 -5.54 1.13 28.11
N SER A 207 -4.39 1.83 27.99
CA SER A 207 -4.22 3.19 28.52
C SER A 207 -5.03 4.23 27.74
N ARG A 208 -5.40 3.91 26.51
CA ARG A 208 -6.18 4.79 25.60
C ARG A 208 -7.68 4.49 25.64
N MET A 209 -8.07 3.38 26.24
CA MET A 209 -9.47 3.00 26.33
C MET A 209 -10.18 3.72 27.49
N PRO A 210 -11.43 4.19 27.29
CA PRO A 210 -12.27 4.64 28.39
C PRO A 210 -12.50 3.54 29.40
N ALA A 211 -12.53 3.90 30.69
CA ALA A 211 -12.75 2.92 31.78
C ALA A 211 -14.07 2.15 31.62
N GLU A 212 -15.08 2.77 31.04
CA GLU A 212 -16.38 2.16 30.74
C GLU A 212 -16.28 1.09 29.66
N ALA A 213 -15.42 1.29 28.65
CA ALA A 213 -15.18 0.31 27.58
C ALA A 213 -14.47 -0.93 28.16
N ILE A 214 -13.43 -0.73 28.97
CA ILE A 214 -12.73 -1.81 29.70
C ILE A 214 -13.70 -2.57 30.59
N ALA A 215 -14.52 -1.87 31.39
CA ALA A 215 -15.50 -2.49 32.29
C ALA A 215 -16.60 -3.26 31.53
N SER A 216 -16.87 -2.90 30.28
CA SER A 216 -17.81 -3.60 29.38
C SER A 216 -17.21 -4.83 28.70
N GLY A 217 -15.90 -5.08 28.90
CA GLY A 217 -15.20 -6.26 28.38
C GLY A 217 -14.64 -6.10 26.96
N CYS A 218 -14.57 -4.86 26.41
CA CYS A 218 -13.86 -4.63 25.17
C CYS A 218 -12.37 -4.80 25.34
N GLN A 219 -11.72 -5.36 24.35
CA GLN A 219 -10.28 -5.51 24.26
C GLN A 219 -9.69 -4.37 23.44
N ASP A 220 -8.52 -3.87 23.85
CA ASP A 220 -7.70 -2.99 23.01
C ASP A 220 -7.17 -3.73 21.76
N ILE A 221 -6.73 -2.96 20.76
CA ILE A 221 -6.30 -3.51 19.46
C ILE A 221 -5.10 -4.44 19.62
N ALA A 222 -4.08 -4.08 20.44
CA ALA A 222 -2.92 -4.93 20.67
C ALA A 222 -3.30 -6.25 21.35
N SER A 223 -4.21 -6.21 22.36
CA SER A 223 -4.73 -7.43 22.98
C SER A 223 -5.50 -8.32 22.02
N GLN A 224 -6.27 -7.73 21.08
CA GLN A 224 -6.99 -8.51 20.06
C GLN A 224 -6.04 -9.21 19.10
N LEU A 225 -4.89 -8.63 18.76
CA LEU A 225 -3.87 -9.29 17.93
C LEU A 225 -3.33 -10.55 18.63
N ILE A 226 -2.97 -10.42 19.92
CA ILE A 226 -2.41 -11.56 20.68
C ILE A 226 -3.45 -12.65 20.92
N ASN A 227 -4.70 -12.26 21.10
CA ASN A 227 -5.82 -13.18 21.34
C ASN A 227 -6.55 -13.57 20.03
N PHE A 228 -6.00 -13.27 18.86
CA PHE A 228 -6.69 -13.42 17.57
C PHE A 228 -7.25 -14.83 17.37
N GLU A 229 -6.40 -15.86 17.52
CA GLU A 229 -6.79 -17.27 17.41
C GLU A 229 -7.95 -17.60 18.35
N SER A 230 -7.77 -17.36 19.65
CA SER A 230 -8.79 -17.69 20.67
C SER A 230 -10.10 -16.89 20.52
N ASN A 231 -10.00 -15.63 20.07
CA ASN A 231 -11.20 -14.81 19.79
C ASN A 231 -11.99 -15.35 18.60
N LEU A 232 -11.28 -15.76 17.54
CA LEU A 232 -11.90 -16.29 16.33
C LEU A 232 -12.50 -17.68 16.58
N GLU A 233 -11.81 -18.58 17.29
CA GLU A 233 -12.33 -19.88 17.72
C GLU A 233 -13.58 -19.73 18.60
N ALA A 234 -13.56 -18.81 19.59
CA ALA A 234 -14.70 -18.59 20.47
C ALA A 234 -15.96 -18.13 19.70
N LYS A 235 -15.80 -17.40 18.61
CA LYS A 235 -16.91 -16.98 17.73
C LYS A 235 -17.61 -18.17 17.06
N PHE A 236 -16.90 -19.27 16.82
CA PHE A 236 -17.38 -20.47 16.16
C PHE A 236 -17.45 -21.68 17.10
N GLU A 237 -17.68 -21.44 18.41
CA GLU A 237 -17.80 -22.50 19.41
C GLU A 237 -18.79 -23.60 18.97
N GLY A 238 -18.33 -24.84 18.94
CA GLY A 238 -19.12 -26.01 18.55
C GLY A 238 -19.08 -26.35 17.04
N LEU A 239 -18.33 -25.59 16.25
CA LEU A 239 -17.99 -25.92 14.86
C LEU A 239 -16.52 -26.38 14.78
N ASN A 240 -16.08 -26.81 13.58
CA ASN A 240 -14.70 -27.19 13.37
C ASN A 240 -13.82 -25.94 13.20
N THR A 241 -12.88 -25.72 14.12
CA THR A 241 -11.91 -24.61 14.11
C THR A 241 -10.47 -25.07 13.91
N ASP A 242 -10.24 -26.35 13.55
CA ASP A 242 -8.88 -26.93 13.39
C ASP A 242 -8.00 -26.19 12.35
N GLY A 243 -8.57 -25.31 11.53
CA GLY A 243 -7.83 -24.49 10.56
C GLY A 243 -7.38 -23.14 11.09
N ILE A 244 -7.83 -22.74 12.28
CA ILE A 244 -7.48 -21.46 12.92
C ILE A 244 -6.26 -21.72 13.79
N ASP A 245 -5.10 -21.21 13.42
CA ASP A 245 -3.82 -21.41 14.11
C ASP A 245 -3.05 -20.11 14.37
N GLY A 246 -3.72 -18.96 14.12
CA GLY A 246 -3.19 -17.62 14.36
C GLY A 246 -2.42 -17.05 13.16
N ILE A 247 -2.10 -15.77 13.23
CA ILE A 247 -1.44 -15.06 12.13
C ILE A 247 0.05 -15.44 12.09
N GLU A 248 0.51 -16.05 10.99
CA GLU A 248 1.88 -16.57 10.88
C GLU A 248 2.93 -15.47 10.75
N VAL A 249 2.61 -14.33 10.12
CA VAL A 249 3.59 -13.25 9.98
C VAL A 249 2.96 -11.91 10.32
N VAL A 250 3.45 -11.29 11.37
CA VAL A 250 3.07 -9.93 11.77
C VAL A 250 4.34 -9.10 11.90
N MET A 251 4.49 -8.04 11.11
CA MET A 251 5.66 -7.15 11.20
C MET A 251 5.29 -5.68 11.02
N GLY A 252 5.83 -4.82 11.88
CA GLY A 252 5.61 -3.38 11.86
C GLY A 252 6.28 -2.66 13.04
N GLY A 253 5.80 -1.45 13.34
CA GLY A 253 6.14 -0.70 14.55
C GLY A 253 5.12 -0.89 15.66
N GLY A 254 5.16 0.00 16.69
CA GLY A 254 4.15 0.09 17.74
C GLY A 254 4.44 -0.76 18.98
N ARG A 255 5.71 -1.13 19.21
CA ARG A 255 6.13 -1.98 20.33
C ARG A 255 5.62 -1.45 21.68
N LYS A 256 5.49 -0.15 21.87
CA LYS A 256 4.98 0.48 23.09
C LYS A 256 3.57 0.01 23.50
N HIS A 257 2.70 -0.35 22.57
CA HIS A 257 1.35 -0.81 22.84
C HIS A 257 1.30 -2.26 23.36
N PHE A 258 2.42 -2.99 23.25
CA PHE A 258 2.56 -4.38 23.70
C PHE A 258 3.34 -4.51 25.00
N LEU A 259 3.99 -3.44 25.48
CA LEU A 259 4.82 -3.46 26.69
C LEU A 259 4.14 -2.73 27.85
N PRO A 260 4.32 -3.21 29.10
CA PRO A 260 3.84 -2.51 30.26
C PRO A 260 4.56 -1.17 30.45
N ALA A 261 3.89 -0.20 31.08
CA ALA A 261 4.47 1.10 31.47
C ALA A 261 5.48 0.94 32.62
N ASP A 262 6.54 0.14 32.37
CA ASP A 262 7.61 -0.16 33.33
C ASP A 262 8.96 -0.16 32.57
N ALA A 263 9.90 0.69 32.98
CA ALA A 263 11.23 0.78 32.39
C ALA A 263 12.02 -0.56 32.39
N ALA A 264 11.64 -1.52 33.25
CA ALA A 264 12.25 -2.85 33.24
C ALA A 264 11.88 -3.70 32.02
N ALA A 265 10.81 -3.33 31.33
CA ALA A 265 10.34 -3.98 30.10
C ALA A 265 10.84 -3.30 28.82
N ASN A 266 11.60 -2.19 28.93
CA ASN A 266 12.14 -1.49 27.77
C ASN A 266 12.99 -2.43 26.90
N SER A 267 12.87 -2.27 25.60
CA SER A 267 13.79 -2.87 24.62
C SER A 267 15.20 -2.28 24.72
N ALA A 268 16.15 -2.89 24.03
CA ALA A 268 17.55 -2.43 24.06
C ALA A 268 17.75 -1.08 23.36
N ASP A 269 16.82 -0.69 22.48
CA ASP A 269 16.83 0.52 21.68
C ASP A 269 15.71 1.51 22.03
N ALA A 270 15.09 1.35 23.19
CA ALA A 270 14.06 2.25 23.69
C ALA A 270 14.48 3.72 23.58
N ARG A 271 13.64 4.54 22.98
CA ARG A 271 13.87 5.98 22.80
C ARG A 271 13.30 6.79 23.97
N SER A 272 12.29 6.23 24.63
CA SER A 272 11.62 6.81 25.80
C SER A 272 12.22 6.28 27.11
N GLU A 273 12.14 7.03 28.19
CA GLU A 273 12.54 6.57 29.54
C GLU A 273 11.72 5.35 29.96
N ILE A 274 10.43 5.34 29.61
CA ILE A 274 9.53 4.18 29.73
C ILE A 274 8.95 3.99 28.31
N GLU A 275 9.25 2.86 27.70
CA GLU A 275 8.85 2.57 26.33
C GLU A 275 7.37 2.14 26.25
N GLY A 276 6.92 1.29 27.17
CA GLY A 276 5.58 0.73 27.14
C GLY A 276 4.51 1.71 27.61
N ASP A 277 3.36 1.70 26.95
CA ASP A 277 2.20 2.55 27.27
C ASP A 277 1.15 1.80 28.13
N ARG A 278 1.19 0.45 28.21
CA ARG A 278 0.15 -0.35 28.88
C ARG A 278 0.09 -0.10 30.38
N SER A 279 -1.10 0.27 30.85
CA SER A 279 -1.38 0.54 32.27
C SER A 279 -1.85 -0.69 33.04
N ASP A 280 -2.27 -1.76 32.37
CA ASP A 280 -2.72 -3.02 33.00
C ASP A 280 -1.56 -3.92 33.46
N GLY A 281 -0.32 -3.55 33.15
CA GLY A 281 0.89 -4.25 33.54
C GLY A 281 1.17 -5.53 32.74
N ARG A 282 0.41 -5.81 31.69
CA ARG A 282 0.65 -6.96 30.81
C ARG A 282 1.85 -6.70 29.89
N ASN A 283 2.64 -7.75 29.64
CA ASN A 283 3.64 -7.79 28.59
C ASN A 283 3.13 -8.71 27.46
N LEU A 284 2.51 -8.11 26.45
CA LEU A 284 1.89 -8.87 25.37
C LEU A 284 2.90 -9.60 24.48
N VAL A 285 4.16 -9.16 24.44
CA VAL A 285 5.24 -9.88 23.76
C VAL A 285 5.53 -11.21 24.47
N GLU A 286 5.64 -11.20 25.81
CA GLU A 286 5.84 -12.43 26.59
C GLU A 286 4.61 -13.36 26.51
N GLU A 287 3.40 -12.80 26.48
CA GLU A 287 2.17 -13.57 26.31
C GLU A 287 2.14 -14.26 24.93
N TRP A 288 2.49 -13.55 23.86
CA TRP A 288 2.60 -14.12 22.52
C TRP A 288 3.61 -15.27 22.47
N GLN A 289 4.81 -15.07 23.05
CA GLN A 289 5.84 -16.12 23.12
C GLN A 289 5.39 -17.34 23.94
N ALA A 290 4.51 -17.15 24.91
CA ALA A 290 3.94 -18.25 25.69
C ALA A 290 2.87 -19.03 24.90
N ILE A 291 2.09 -18.33 24.05
CA ILE A 291 1.07 -18.94 23.17
C ILE A 291 1.78 -19.70 22.02
N TYR A 292 2.83 -19.12 21.44
CA TYR A 292 3.56 -19.68 20.30
C TYR A 292 5.03 -19.99 20.66
N PRO A 293 5.29 -21.09 21.40
CA PRO A 293 6.64 -21.40 21.89
C PRO A 293 7.65 -21.74 20.78
N ASP A 294 7.17 -22.12 19.59
CA ASP A 294 7.98 -22.34 18.40
C ASP A 294 8.07 -21.08 17.49
N GLY A 295 7.39 -19.99 17.89
CA GLY A 295 7.39 -18.70 17.21
C GLY A 295 8.66 -17.90 17.46
N THR A 296 8.95 -16.95 16.59
CA THR A 296 10.11 -16.06 16.67
C THR A 296 9.67 -14.60 16.81
N TYR A 297 10.00 -13.98 17.95
CA TYR A 297 9.86 -12.53 18.13
C TYR A 297 11.12 -11.81 17.70
N ILE A 298 10.96 -10.68 16.98
CA ILE A 298 12.07 -9.88 16.41
C ILE A 298 11.77 -8.40 16.68
N ASP A 299 12.77 -7.66 17.13
CA ASP A 299 12.67 -6.23 17.45
C ASP A 299 13.76 -5.36 16.79
N GLN A 300 14.64 -5.97 15.99
CA GLN A 300 15.78 -5.29 15.37
C GLN A 300 16.25 -5.99 14.07
N GLN A 301 16.98 -5.26 13.23
CA GLN A 301 17.50 -5.77 11.95
C GLN A 301 18.33 -7.05 12.10
N SER A 302 19.19 -7.14 13.12
CA SER A 302 20.05 -8.32 13.29
C SER A 302 19.26 -9.60 13.59
N GLY A 303 18.13 -9.49 14.29
CA GLY A 303 17.20 -10.60 14.51
C GLY A 303 16.48 -10.99 13.21
N PHE A 304 16.08 -10.00 12.44
CA PHE A 304 15.46 -10.18 11.12
C PHE A 304 16.42 -10.91 10.15
N ASP A 305 17.68 -10.48 10.08
CA ASP A 305 18.69 -11.09 9.21
C ASP A 305 19.03 -12.55 9.60
N ALA A 306 18.90 -12.88 10.89
CA ALA A 306 19.20 -14.20 11.43
C ALA A 306 18.04 -15.20 11.33
N LEU A 307 16.83 -14.75 10.91
CA LEU A 307 15.65 -15.61 10.87
C LEU A 307 15.83 -16.76 9.88
N ASP A 308 15.52 -17.98 10.33
CA ASP A 308 15.41 -19.14 9.45
C ASP A 308 14.06 -19.09 8.71
N ARG A 309 14.09 -18.76 7.42
CA ARG A 309 12.91 -18.65 6.56
C ARG A 309 12.16 -19.97 6.34
N ASN A 310 12.77 -21.10 6.76
CA ASN A 310 12.11 -22.41 6.75
C ASN A 310 11.59 -22.80 8.14
N ALA A 311 11.66 -21.88 9.13
CA ALA A 311 11.06 -22.10 10.44
C ALA A 311 9.54 -22.32 10.30
N GLN A 312 9.00 -23.22 11.13
CA GLN A 312 7.60 -23.62 11.04
C GLN A 312 6.69 -22.82 11.98
N GLY A 313 7.27 -22.03 12.88
CA GLY A 313 6.52 -21.21 13.84
C GLY A 313 6.22 -19.81 13.29
N PRO A 314 5.24 -19.10 13.88
CA PRO A 314 4.91 -17.75 13.46
C PRO A 314 6.02 -16.73 13.78
N VAL A 315 6.02 -15.63 13.04
CA VAL A 315 6.99 -14.52 13.17
C VAL A 315 6.26 -13.26 13.64
N PHE A 316 6.72 -12.69 14.74
CA PHE A 316 6.22 -11.43 15.27
C PHE A 316 7.35 -10.39 15.34
N GLY A 317 7.28 -9.35 14.51
CA GLY A 317 8.28 -8.30 14.40
C GLY A 317 7.74 -6.94 14.84
N LEU A 318 8.35 -6.32 15.86
CA LEU A 318 8.03 -4.96 16.31
C LEU A 318 9.31 -4.13 16.32
N PHE A 319 9.60 -3.46 15.20
CA PHE A 319 10.93 -2.85 14.95
C PHE A 319 11.09 -1.45 15.54
N ASN A 320 10.02 -0.80 15.95
CA ASN A 320 10.08 0.55 16.53
C ASN A 320 9.11 0.70 17.70
N GLU A 321 9.45 1.61 18.62
CA GLU A 321 8.59 1.97 19.76
C GLU A 321 7.22 2.48 19.28
N SER A 322 7.20 3.32 18.25
CA SER A 322 5.99 3.87 17.61
C SER A 322 5.90 3.36 16.15
N HIS A 323 5.65 4.21 15.18
CA HIS A 323 5.75 3.84 13.76
C HIS A 323 7.19 3.53 13.39
N MET A 324 7.42 2.67 12.38
CA MET A 324 8.72 2.52 11.75
C MET A 324 9.17 3.87 11.14
N LEU A 325 10.46 4.05 10.91
CA LEU A 325 10.95 5.28 10.30
C LEU A 325 10.49 5.40 8.84
N TYR A 326 10.46 6.63 8.34
CA TYR A 326 10.35 6.83 6.90
C TYR A 326 11.51 6.13 6.18
N GLU A 327 11.30 5.61 4.98
CA GLU A 327 12.36 4.94 4.23
C GLU A 327 13.61 5.83 4.09
N ALA A 328 13.43 7.14 3.89
CA ALA A 328 14.54 8.09 3.82
C ALA A 328 15.31 8.24 5.14
N ASP A 329 14.68 7.95 6.27
CA ASP A 329 15.25 8.07 7.63
C ASP A 329 15.66 6.72 8.22
N ARG A 330 15.26 5.60 7.61
CA ARG A 330 15.45 4.23 8.11
C ARG A 330 16.91 3.90 8.48
N GLY A 331 17.88 4.44 7.74
CA GLY A 331 19.31 4.30 8.05
C GLY A 331 19.75 4.95 9.37
N ASN A 332 18.92 5.76 10.00
CA ASN A 332 19.16 6.42 11.28
C ASN A 332 18.58 5.65 12.47
N ASP A 333 17.91 4.52 12.24
CA ASP A 333 17.45 3.67 13.34
C ASP A 333 18.64 3.06 14.11
N ILE A 334 18.55 3.07 15.46
CA ILE A 334 19.67 2.68 16.35
C ILE A 334 19.88 1.16 16.31
N ALA A 335 18.80 0.39 16.34
CA ALA A 335 18.84 -1.08 16.27
C ALA A 335 18.83 -1.59 14.83
N GLY A 336 18.44 -0.73 13.90
CA GLY A 336 18.12 -1.05 12.52
C GLY A 336 16.76 -1.72 12.40
N GLU A 337 16.05 -1.34 11.36
CA GLU A 337 14.75 -1.92 10.98
C GLU A 337 14.75 -2.33 9.52
N PRO A 338 14.05 -3.42 9.15
CA PRO A 338 13.99 -3.88 7.75
C PRO A 338 13.17 -2.92 6.89
N SER A 339 13.48 -2.86 5.60
CA SER A 339 12.63 -2.16 4.64
C SER A 339 11.34 -2.94 4.38
N LEU A 340 10.31 -2.25 3.82
CA LEU A 340 9.07 -2.90 3.41
C LEU A 340 9.32 -4.01 2.37
N THR A 341 10.28 -3.81 1.48
CA THR A 341 10.71 -4.82 0.49
C THR A 341 11.28 -6.06 1.17
N GLU A 342 12.12 -5.89 2.20
CA GLU A 342 12.71 -7.00 2.96
C GLU A 342 11.64 -7.77 3.73
N MET A 343 10.73 -7.07 4.42
CA MET A 343 9.60 -7.68 5.12
C MET A 343 8.68 -8.44 4.18
N THR A 344 8.36 -7.89 3.01
CA THR A 344 7.50 -8.54 2.00
C THR A 344 8.11 -9.84 1.51
N ARG A 345 9.42 -9.88 1.21
CA ARG A 345 10.09 -11.11 0.78
C ARG A 345 10.08 -12.17 1.87
N LEU A 346 10.40 -11.77 3.11
CA LEU A 346 10.40 -12.69 4.24
C LEU A 346 9.00 -13.29 4.46
N ALA A 347 7.96 -12.45 4.46
CA ALA A 347 6.59 -12.90 4.65
C ALA A 347 6.17 -13.92 3.58
N ILE A 348 6.46 -13.65 2.31
CA ILE A 348 6.14 -14.58 1.22
C ILE A 348 6.89 -15.90 1.41
N ASP A 349 8.19 -15.86 1.76
CA ASP A 349 9.00 -17.08 1.98
C ASP A 349 8.42 -17.95 3.13
N VAL A 350 7.93 -17.32 4.21
CA VAL A 350 7.32 -18.03 5.35
C VAL A 350 5.92 -18.56 4.98
N LEU A 351 5.08 -17.74 4.39
CA LEU A 351 3.67 -18.08 4.10
C LEU A 351 3.53 -19.13 2.99
N ASP A 352 4.43 -19.17 2.02
CA ASP A 352 4.38 -20.15 0.90
C ASP A 352 4.69 -21.59 1.35
N ASN A 353 5.10 -21.81 2.60
CA ASN A 353 5.22 -23.14 3.18
C ASN A 353 3.85 -23.84 3.34
N ASN A 354 2.73 -23.11 3.35
CA ASN A 354 1.40 -23.70 3.40
C ASN A 354 0.94 -24.16 2.00
N PRO A 355 0.72 -25.47 1.78
CA PRO A 355 0.28 -25.98 0.48
C PRO A 355 -1.12 -25.49 0.06
N LYS A 356 -1.95 -25.02 1.00
CA LYS A 356 -3.26 -24.43 0.70
C LYS A 356 -3.16 -23.01 0.15
N GLY A 357 -2.03 -22.31 0.38
CA GLY A 357 -1.78 -20.92 0.01
C GLY A 357 -1.91 -19.95 1.18
N TYR A 358 -1.94 -18.65 0.88
CA TYR A 358 -1.93 -17.61 1.90
C TYR A 358 -2.71 -16.36 1.51
N PHE A 359 -3.04 -15.57 2.54
CA PHE A 359 -3.48 -14.19 2.46
C PHE A 359 -2.44 -13.28 3.12
N LEU A 360 -1.97 -12.26 2.41
CA LEU A 360 -0.99 -11.29 2.90
C LEU A 360 -1.48 -9.87 2.65
N MET A 361 -1.57 -9.05 3.71
CA MET A 361 -1.74 -7.61 3.61
C MET A 361 -0.41 -6.91 3.86
N VAL A 362 -0.06 -5.96 2.98
CA VAL A 362 1.18 -5.16 3.04
C VAL A 362 0.83 -3.69 2.92
N GLU A 363 1.17 -2.92 3.93
CA GLU A 363 0.90 -1.49 3.97
C GLU A 363 2.20 -0.68 3.96
N SER A 364 2.22 0.38 3.12
CA SER A 364 3.15 1.50 3.25
C SER A 364 2.42 2.68 3.90
N GLY A 365 2.31 2.66 5.21
CA GLY A 365 1.51 3.64 5.95
C GLY A 365 2.23 4.98 6.15
N ARG A 366 3.56 5.02 6.00
CA ARG A 366 4.31 6.28 6.16
C ARG A 366 4.14 7.25 4.98
N ILE A 367 3.55 6.82 3.85
CA ILE A 367 3.17 7.73 2.75
C ILE A 367 2.19 8.79 3.28
N ASP A 368 1.13 8.36 3.97
CA ASP A 368 0.13 9.22 4.59
C ASP A 368 0.76 10.22 5.56
N HIS A 369 1.56 9.74 6.50
CA HIS A 369 2.25 10.59 7.48
C HIS A 369 3.15 11.64 6.81
N GLY A 370 3.85 11.28 5.73
CA GLY A 370 4.65 12.22 4.94
C GLY A 370 3.78 13.34 4.35
N HIS A 371 2.59 13.01 3.85
CA HIS A 371 1.63 14.00 3.36
C HIS A 371 1.09 14.87 4.50
N HIS A 372 0.65 14.29 5.60
CA HIS A 372 0.20 15.03 6.78
C HIS A 372 1.24 16.03 7.29
N ALA A 373 2.53 15.68 7.22
CA ALA A 373 3.63 16.57 7.55
C ALA A 373 3.92 17.64 6.48
N SER A 374 3.21 17.66 5.36
CA SER A 374 3.50 18.47 4.17
C SER A 374 4.88 18.18 3.56
N SER A 375 5.43 16.96 3.77
CA SER A 375 6.73 16.52 3.22
C SER A 375 6.54 15.63 2.01
N ALA A 376 6.57 16.23 0.82
CA ALA A 376 6.54 15.45 -0.42
C ALA A 376 7.76 14.52 -0.53
N TYR A 377 8.93 14.91 -0.03
CA TYR A 377 10.13 14.07 -0.09
C TYR A 377 9.89 12.71 0.59
N ASN A 378 9.39 12.70 1.83
CA ASN A 378 9.14 11.48 2.58
C ASN A 378 7.99 10.67 1.95
N ALA A 379 6.85 11.29 1.65
CA ALA A 379 5.75 10.61 0.99
C ALA A 379 6.15 9.91 -0.32
N LEU A 380 6.99 10.56 -1.13
CA LEU A 380 7.42 10.00 -2.42
C LEU A 380 8.51 8.92 -2.27
N THR A 381 9.42 9.02 -1.31
CA THR A 381 10.44 7.99 -1.06
C THR A 381 9.80 6.71 -0.51
N ASP A 382 8.83 6.82 0.38
CA ASP A 382 8.04 5.68 0.86
C ASP A 382 7.18 5.06 -0.25
N THR A 383 6.62 5.86 -1.15
CA THR A 383 5.92 5.34 -2.35
C THR A 383 6.86 4.58 -3.30
N ILE A 384 8.11 5.02 -3.43
CA ILE A 384 9.11 4.31 -4.25
C ILE A 384 9.47 2.98 -3.61
N GLU A 385 9.69 2.94 -2.30
CA GLU A 385 9.94 1.68 -1.56
C GLU A 385 8.74 0.74 -1.63
N PHE A 386 7.52 1.26 -1.51
CA PHE A 386 6.29 0.50 -1.74
C PHE A 386 6.27 -0.17 -3.13
N SER A 387 6.67 0.57 -4.16
CA SER A 387 6.80 0.01 -5.51
C SER A 387 7.86 -1.10 -5.59
N GLN A 388 8.94 -1.02 -4.83
CA GLN A 388 9.97 -2.07 -4.76
C GLN A 388 9.45 -3.31 -4.03
N ALA A 389 8.68 -3.14 -2.95
CA ALA A 389 8.02 -4.23 -2.25
C ALA A 389 7.03 -4.98 -3.15
N ILE A 390 6.25 -4.26 -3.95
CA ILE A 390 5.36 -4.87 -4.95
C ILE A 390 6.15 -5.63 -6.02
N GLN A 391 7.26 -5.07 -6.51
CA GLN A 391 8.12 -5.78 -7.46
C GLN A 391 8.69 -7.07 -6.85
N ALA A 392 9.08 -7.02 -5.58
CA ALA A 392 9.56 -8.20 -4.86
C ALA A 392 8.49 -9.30 -4.78
N ALA A 393 7.23 -8.93 -4.53
CA ALA A 393 6.11 -9.88 -4.53
C ALA A 393 5.86 -10.48 -5.94
N VAL A 394 5.91 -9.65 -6.99
CA VAL A 394 5.79 -10.12 -8.38
C VAL A 394 6.89 -11.12 -8.72
N ASP A 395 8.12 -10.83 -8.32
CA ASP A 395 9.30 -11.67 -8.61
C ASP A 395 9.30 -12.99 -7.81
N SER A 396 8.66 -12.99 -6.63
CA SER A 396 8.66 -14.13 -5.70
C SER A 396 7.45 -15.06 -5.85
N THR A 397 6.46 -14.71 -6.68
CA THR A 397 5.20 -15.45 -6.77
C THR A 397 4.89 -15.98 -8.17
N ASN A 398 4.05 -17.03 -8.22
CA ASN A 398 3.54 -17.54 -9.50
C ASN A 398 2.33 -16.69 -9.96
N PRO A 399 2.42 -15.98 -11.10
CA PRO A 399 1.35 -15.11 -11.58
C PRO A 399 0.06 -15.88 -11.98
N ASP A 400 0.15 -17.18 -12.17
CA ASP A 400 -0.99 -18.03 -12.49
C ASP A 400 -1.78 -18.46 -11.23
N GLU A 401 -1.21 -18.29 -10.04
CA GLU A 401 -1.75 -18.74 -8.76
C GLU A 401 -1.94 -17.61 -7.75
N THR A 402 -1.34 -16.44 -7.99
CA THR A 402 -1.34 -15.33 -7.04
C THR A 402 -2.09 -14.12 -7.59
N LEU A 403 -3.15 -13.71 -6.89
CA LEU A 403 -3.78 -12.41 -7.09
C LEU A 403 -2.99 -11.35 -6.32
N ILE A 404 -2.53 -10.32 -7.02
CA ILE A 404 -1.94 -9.13 -6.40
C ILE A 404 -2.85 -7.93 -6.71
N ILE A 405 -3.31 -7.25 -5.67
CA ILE A 405 -4.06 -5.98 -5.75
C ILE A 405 -3.21 -4.91 -5.09
N VAL A 406 -3.09 -3.76 -5.75
CA VAL A 406 -2.42 -2.56 -5.23
C VAL A 406 -3.39 -1.40 -5.27
N THR A 407 -3.62 -0.75 -4.16
CA THR A 407 -4.49 0.42 -4.08
C THR A 407 -4.03 1.38 -2.99
N ALA A 408 -4.67 2.53 -2.93
CA ALA A 408 -4.69 3.37 -1.73
C ALA A 408 -6.02 3.15 -1.00
N ASP A 409 -6.05 3.47 0.27
CA ASP A 409 -7.29 3.50 1.06
C ASP A 409 -8.03 4.83 0.89
N HIS A 410 -7.32 5.96 0.78
CA HIS A 410 -7.80 7.30 0.43
C HIS A 410 -6.71 8.13 -0.28
N SER A 411 -6.97 9.41 -0.50
CA SER A 411 -6.02 10.37 -1.08
C SER A 411 -5.72 11.54 -0.12
N HIS A 412 -4.76 12.39 -0.50
CA HIS A 412 -4.39 13.64 0.18
C HIS A 412 -4.61 14.86 -0.70
N VAL A 413 -4.66 16.06 -0.10
CA VAL A 413 -4.82 17.33 -0.84
C VAL A 413 -3.50 17.77 -1.52
N PHE A 414 -2.75 16.81 -2.03
CA PHE A 414 -1.48 16.94 -2.71
C PHE A 414 -1.65 17.28 -4.18
N THR A 415 -0.86 18.23 -4.70
CA THR A 415 -1.01 18.73 -6.06
C THR A 415 0.31 18.78 -6.83
N ILE A 416 0.23 18.58 -8.15
CA ILE A 416 1.28 18.87 -9.11
C ILE A 416 0.79 20.04 -9.95
N ALA A 417 1.48 21.19 -9.92
CA ALA A 417 1.01 22.44 -10.50
C ALA A 417 2.09 23.17 -11.31
N GLY A 418 1.68 24.29 -11.94
CA GLY A 418 2.53 25.09 -12.82
C GLY A 418 2.61 24.53 -14.24
N TYR A 419 3.55 25.06 -15.02
CA TYR A 419 3.88 24.58 -16.37
C TYR A 419 5.39 24.26 -16.48
N PRO A 420 5.91 23.36 -15.59
CA PRO A 420 7.32 23.00 -15.62
C PRO A 420 7.69 22.32 -16.94
N ARG A 421 8.86 22.64 -17.46
CA ARG A 421 9.39 21.92 -18.63
C ARG A 421 9.59 20.43 -18.31
N ARG A 422 9.56 19.57 -19.31
CA ARG A 422 9.91 18.14 -19.15
C ARG A 422 11.31 18.01 -18.52
N GLY A 423 11.45 17.11 -17.56
CA GLY A 423 12.69 16.90 -16.80
C GLY A 423 12.97 18.00 -15.78
N ASN A 424 11.98 18.84 -15.44
CA ASN A 424 12.09 19.70 -14.26
C ASN A 424 12.19 18.82 -13.02
N PRO A 425 13.15 19.06 -12.08
CA PRO A 425 13.16 18.30 -10.84
C PRO A 425 11.80 18.36 -10.17
N ILE A 426 11.19 17.20 -9.90
CA ILE A 426 9.81 17.16 -9.41
C ILE A 426 9.66 17.83 -8.03
N LEU A 427 10.66 17.70 -7.17
CA LEU A 427 10.76 18.40 -5.88
C LEU A 427 11.21 19.87 -6.02
N GLY A 428 11.56 20.29 -7.25
CA GLY A 428 12.15 21.59 -7.51
C GLY A 428 11.14 22.70 -7.76
N LYS A 429 11.69 23.91 -7.82
CA LYS A 429 10.98 25.11 -8.29
C LYS A 429 10.65 24.97 -9.79
N VAL A 430 9.54 25.54 -10.22
CA VAL A 430 9.12 25.51 -11.62
C VAL A 430 10.05 26.32 -12.51
N ILE A 431 10.50 25.69 -13.60
CA ILE A 431 11.15 26.35 -14.73
C ILE A 431 10.24 26.16 -15.94
N ASP A 432 9.73 27.26 -16.50
CA ASP A 432 8.78 27.24 -17.60
C ASP A 432 9.37 26.63 -18.89
N VAL A 433 8.49 26.09 -19.73
CA VAL A 433 8.85 25.55 -21.04
C VAL A 433 9.54 26.62 -21.89
N GLY A 434 10.70 26.26 -22.45
CA GLY A 434 11.46 27.13 -23.35
C GLY A 434 12.32 28.18 -22.66
N THR A 435 12.43 28.16 -21.33
CA THR A 435 13.27 29.08 -20.55
C THR A 435 14.27 28.33 -19.65
N THR A 436 15.13 29.08 -18.97
CA THR A 436 16.00 28.60 -17.89
C THR A 436 15.72 29.37 -16.58
N GLU A 437 14.80 30.31 -16.63
CA GLU A 437 14.43 31.16 -15.51
C GLU A 437 13.35 30.50 -14.64
N LEU A 438 13.37 30.79 -13.34
CA LEU A 438 12.32 30.35 -12.42
C LEU A 438 11.00 31.06 -12.75
N ALA A 439 9.93 30.29 -12.85
CA ALA A 439 8.58 30.82 -12.92
C ALA A 439 8.22 31.54 -11.61
N LYS A 440 7.44 32.60 -11.71
CA LYS A 440 7.05 33.44 -10.57
C LYS A 440 5.55 33.64 -10.54
N GLY A 441 5.01 33.73 -9.32
CA GLY A 441 3.65 34.18 -9.08
C GLY A 441 3.47 35.68 -9.37
N LEU A 442 2.23 36.18 -9.17
CA LEU A 442 1.92 37.63 -9.30
C LEU A 442 2.59 38.47 -8.20
N ASP A 443 3.14 37.85 -7.19
CA ASP A 443 3.92 38.40 -6.08
C ASP A 443 5.43 38.46 -6.37
N ASP A 444 5.84 38.12 -7.59
CA ASP A 444 7.23 38.01 -8.04
C ASP A 444 8.07 36.95 -7.30
N LEU A 445 7.44 36.05 -6.53
CA LEU A 445 8.12 34.96 -5.82
C LEU A 445 8.10 33.65 -6.64
N PRO A 446 9.19 32.86 -6.63
CA PRO A 446 9.20 31.52 -7.24
C PRO A 446 8.30 30.57 -6.45
N TYR A 447 7.92 29.44 -7.07
CA TYR A 447 7.08 28.41 -6.47
C TYR A 447 7.52 27.02 -6.92
N THR A 448 7.16 25.99 -6.12
CA THR A 448 7.47 24.59 -6.40
C THR A 448 6.43 23.93 -7.31
N THR A 449 6.84 22.84 -7.99
CA THR A 449 5.92 21.99 -8.75
C THR A 449 4.90 21.31 -7.84
N LEU A 450 5.33 20.89 -6.65
CA LEU A 450 4.52 20.21 -5.66
C LEU A 450 4.03 21.17 -4.57
N GLY A 451 2.82 20.95 -4.08
CA GLY A 451 2.22 21.74 -3.00
C GLY A 451 0.99 21.07 -2.44
N TYR A 452 0.42 21.65 -1.40
CA TYR A 452 -0.77 21.16 -0.72
C TYR A 452 -1.87 22.22 -0.66
N ALA A 453 -3.13 21.80 -0.68
CA ALA A 453 -4.25 22.74 -0.51
C ALA A 453 -4.37 23.24 0.93
N ASN A 454 -3.98 22.46 1.91
CA ASN A 454 -3.92 22.84 3.32
C ASN A 454 -2.77 22.12 4.03
N GLY A 455 -2.49 22.45 5.28
CA GLY A 455 -1.49 21.77 6.10
C GLY A 455 -0.57 22.72 6.85
N LEU A 456 0.53 22.17 7.34
CA LEU A 456 1.54 22.91 8.12
C LEU A 456 2.27 23.97 7.28
N GLY A 457 2.30 23.79 5.95
CA GLY A 457 2.94 24.70 5.03
C GLY A 457 4.47 24.66 5.08
N PHE A 458 5.09 25.69 4.49
CA PHE A 458 6.52 25.77 4.30
C PHE A 458 7.35 25.58 5.57
N GLN A 459 8.40 24.79 5.46
CA GLN A 459 9.53 24.76 6.39
C GLN A 459 10.79 24.29 5.64
N ASP A 460 11.93 24.83 6.01
CA ASP A 460 13.25 24.41 5.55
C ASP A 460 14.04 23.86 6.75
N LEU A 461 14.18 22.55 6.82
CA LEU A 461 14.96 21.83 7.84
C LEU A 461 16.30 21.31 7.29
N GLY A 462 16.70 21.74 6.09
CA GLY A 462 17.95 21.33 5.45
C GLY A 462 17.98 19.84 5.12
N ASP A 463 18.96 19.12 5.64
CA ASP A 463 19.17 17.68 5.37
C ASP A 463 18.40 16.76 6.34
N GLU A 464 17.40 17.26 7.07
CA GLU A 464 16.55 16.43 7.94
C GLU A 464 15.77 15.42 7.10
N THR A 465 15.78 14.16 7.51
CA THR A 465 15.11 13.07 6.81
C THR A 465 13.83 12.59 7.51
N ASN A 466 13.62 13.02 8.76
CA ASN A 466 12.45 12.68 9.55
C ASN A 466 11.38 13.78 9.47
N ALA A 467 10.32 13.56 8.69
CA ALA A 467 9.22 14.49 8.56
C ALA A 467 8.40 14.67 9.86
N ASP A 468 8.47 13.77 10.82
CA ASP A 468 7.75 13.87 12.10
C ASP A 468 8.18 15.10 12.91
N ARG A 469 9.38 15.61 12.70
CA ARG A 469 9.82 16.87 13.32
C ARG A 469 8.90 18.03 12.99
N ARG A 470 8.24 17.98 11.84
CA ARG A 470 7.27 18.98 11.39
C ARG A 470 5.97 18.95 12.20
N TYR A 471 5.53 17.82 12.70
CA TYR A 471 4.28 17.68 13.46
C TYR A 471 4.21 18.55 14.72
N TYR A 472 5.34 18.94 15.26
CA TYR A 472 5.45 19.78 16.47
C TYR A 472 5.70 21.25 16.18
N SER A 473 5.60 21.67 14.91
CA SER A 473 5.81 23.05 14.49
C SER A 473 4.50 23.81 14.35
N GLU A 474 4.54 25.11 14.59
CA GLU A 474 3.41 25.98 14.28
C GLU A 474 3.23 26.08 12.75
N PRO A 475 1.99 26.10 12.24
CA PRO A 475 1.73 26.30 10.81
C PRO A 475 2.33 27.60 10.29
N PHE A 476 2.93 27.56 9.10
CA PHE A 476 3.46 28.73 8.43
C PHE A 476 2.33 29.46 7.68
N GLU A 477 2.15 30.76 7.94
CA GLU A 477 1.15 31.59 7.28
C GLU A 477 1.73 32.38 6.10
N GLY A 478 1.06 32.29 4.94
CA GLY A 478 1.45 33.00 3.73
C GLY A 478 2.49 32.26 2.89
N ARG A 479 3.08 32.98 1.92
CA ARG A 479 4.09 32.44 1.02
C ARG A 479 5.49 32.80 1.48
N ALA A 480 6.41 31.84 1.41
CA ALA A 480 7.83 32.08 1.62
C ALA A 480 8.52 32.55 0.34
N ASP A 481 9.60 33.34 0.48
CA ASP A 481 10.50 33.60 -0.64
C ASP A 481 11.44 32.41 -0.82
N LEU A 482 11.17 31.57 -1.80
CA LEU A 482 11.96 30.39 -2.09
C LEU A 482 13.21 30.66 -2.95
N THR A 483 13.55 31.91 -3.26
CA THR A 483 14.63 32.24 -4.20
C THR A 483 15.92 31.51 -3.85
N ASP A 484 16.34 31.55 -2.59
CA ASP A 484 17.60 30.98 -2.10
C ASP A 484 17.41 29.62 -1.38
N ILE A 485 16.20 29.08 -1.31
CA ILE A 485 15.88 27.82 -0.63
C ILE A 485 16.15 26.63 -1.57
N ASP A 486 16.80 25.58 -1.06
CA ASP A 486 16.89 24.30 -1.77
C ASP A 486 15.63 23.47 -1.54
N THR A 487 14.68 23.54 -2.46
CA THR A 487 13.41 22.81 -2.37
C THR A 487 13.51 21.31 -2.69
N GLN A 488 14.70 20.82 -3.04
CA GLN A 488 14.98 19.41 -3.26
C GLN A 488 15.63 18.73 -2.05
N ALA A 489 15.99 19.51 -1.03
CA ALA A 489 16.52 18.98 0.22
C ALA A 489 15.46 18.09 0.93
N SER A 490 15.91 17.05 1.63
CA SER A 490 15.03 16.10 2.33
C SER A 490 14.14 16.79 3.39
N GLY A 491 14.65 17.79 4.06
CA GLY A 491 13.94 18.55 5.09
C GLY A 491 13.13 19.74 4.56
N TYR A 492 12.90 19.84 3.24
CA TYR A 492 12.00 20.85 2.70
C TYR A 492 10.54 20.37 2.78
N HIS A 493 9.69 21.17 3.41
CA HIS A 493 8.23 20.94 3.47
C HIS A 493 7.52 21.95 2.57
N GLN A 494 6.59 21.45 1.75
CA GLN A 494 5.91 22.22 0.72
C GLN A 494 4.98 23.29 1.29
N GLU A 495 4.79 24.36 0.51
CA GLU A 495 3.80 25.39 0.81
C GLU A 495 2.37 24.78 0.80
N ALA A 496 1.54 25.24 1.74
CA ALA A 496 0.11 24.94 1.80
C ALA A 496 -0.70 26.23 1.68
N LEU A 497 -1.86 26.14 1.00
CA LEU A 497 -2.71 27.32 0.81
C LEU A 497 -3.41 27.75 2.10
N MET A 498 -3.97 26.79 2.85
CA MET A 498 -4.64 27.03 4.13
C MET A 498 -3.77 26.49 5.26
N PRO A 499 -3.31 27.32 6.21
CA PRO A 499 -2.53 26.85 7.34
C PRO A 499 -3.41 26.03 8.29
N MET A 500 -3.02 24.79 8.54
CA MET A 500 -3.66 23.85 9.47
C MET A 500 -2.60 23.11 10.27
N SER A 501 -2.98 22.54 11.42
CA SER A 501 -2.05 21.80 12.29
C SER A 501 -1.50 20.52 11.63
N LEU A 502 -2.25 19.93 10.69
CA LEU A 502 -1.86 18.82 9.83
C LEU A 502 -2.49 19.05 8.45
N GLU A 503 -1.86 18.54 7.42
CA GLU A 503 -2.49 18.37 6.11
C GLU A 503 -3.62 17.34 6.21
N THR A 504 -4.64 17.43 5.39
CA THR A 504 -5.82 16.58 5.47
C THR A 504 -5.92 15.62 4.31
N HIS A 505 -6.63 14.50 4.55
CA HIS A 505 -7.06 13.63 3.46
C HIS A 505 -7.90 14.40 2.43
N SER A 506 -8.03 13.81 1.24
CA SER A 506 -8.93 14.25 0.17
C SER A 506 -10.02 13.22 -0.09
N GLY A 507 -11.17 13.68 -0.57
CA GLY A 507 -12.31 12.84 -0.95
C GLY A 507 -12.26 12.32 -2.39
N GLU A 508 -11.09 12.33 -3.04
CA GLU A 508 -10.90 11.88 -4.41
C GLU A 508 -10.96 10.36 -4.53
N ASP A 509 -11.41 9.85 -5.69
CA ASP A 509 -11.27 8.44 -6.04
C ASP A 509 -9.77 8.08 -6.16
N VAL A 510 -9.41 6.87 -5.74
CA VAL A 510 -8.04 6.34 -5.84
C VAL A 510 -7.94 5.24 -6.88
N ALA A 511 -6.73 5.01 -7.40
CA ALA A 511 -6.50 3.96 -8.37
C ALA A 511 -6.38 2.58 -7.71
N VAL A 512 -6.92 1.56 -8.37
CA VAL A 512 -6.75 0.15 -8.03
C VAL A 512 -6.06 -0.53 -9.20
N TYR A 513 -4.93 -1.18 -8.96
CA TYR A 513 -4.17 -1.95 -9.96
C TYR A 513 -4.21 -3.42 -9.58
N ALA A 514 -4.33 -4.31 -10.56
CA ALA A 514 -4.38 -5.74 -10.27
C ALA A 514 -3.74 -6.61 -11.35
N THR A 515 -3.18 -7.75 -10.91
CA THR A 515 -2.66 -8.82 -11.77
C THR A 515 -2.96 -10.19 -11.15
N GLY A 516 -2.98 -11.24 -11.95
CA GLY A 516 -3.24 -12.61 -11.50
C GLY A 516 -4.71 -13.04 -11.65
N PRO A 517 -5.08 -14.20 -11.06
CA PRO A 517 -6.45 -14.72 -11.12
C PRO A 517 -7.46 -13.75 -10.49
N GLY A 518 -8.59 -13.48 -11.17
CA GLY A 518 -9.61 -12.54 -10.69
C GLY A 518 -9.35 -11.07 -10.97
N ALA A 519 -8.12 -10.66 -11.30
CA ALA A 519 -7.72 -9.27 -11.51
C ALA A 519 -8.56 -8.53 -12.56
N HIS A 520 -9.12 -9.23 -13.55
CA HIS A 520 -9.97 -8.66 -14.60
C HIS A 520 -11.28 -8.04 -14.11
N LEU A 521 -11.64 -8.27 -12.85
CA LEU A 521 -12.80 -7.67 -12.19
C LEU A 521 -12.51 -6.24 -11.69
N VAL A 522 -11.23 -5.86 -11.60
CA VAL A 522 -10.82 -4.48 -11.31
C VAL A 522 -10.95 -3.66 -12.58
N SER A 523 -12.06 -2.91 -12.70
CA SER A 523 -12.37 -2.11 -13.88
C SER A 523 -13.41 -1.03 -13.58
N GLY A 524 -13.33 0.09 -14.29
CA GLY A 524 -14.25 1.22 -14.09
C GLY A 524 -14.08 1.90 -12.74
N THR A 525 -15.11 2.61 -12.27
CA THR A 525 -15.16 3.19 -10.92
C THR A 525 -16.13 2.39 -10.06
N GLN A 526 -15.64 1.85 -8.96
CA GLN A 526 -16.38 0.95 -8.08
C GLN A 526 -16.44 1.49 -6.65
N GLU A 527 -17.34 0.95 -5.84
CA GLU A 527 -17.30 1.13 -4.40
C GLU A 527 -16.06 0.41 -3.84
N GLN A 528 -15.48 0.95 -2.77
CA GLN A 528 -14.29 0.37 -2.12
C GLN A 528 -14.51 -1.07 -1.64
N THR A 529 -15.74 -1.38 -1.22
CA THR A 529 -16.20 -2.71 -0.85
C THR A 529 -16.04 -3.76 -1.96
N ALA A 530 -15.98 -3.34 -3.24
CA ALA A 530 -15.77 -4.26 -4.36
C ALA A 530 -14.42 -4.98 -4.30
N ILE A 531 -13.41 -4.39 -3.65
CA ILE A 531 -12.07 -4.99 -3.50
C ILE A 531 -12.18 -6.31 -2.72
N PHE A 532 -12.93 -6.33 -1.59
CA PHE A 532 -13.23 -7.59 -0.88
C PHE A 532 -13.83 -8.65 -1.82
N HIS A 533 -14.82 -8.26 -2.63
CA HIS A 533 -15.50 -9.19 -3.51
C HIS A 533 -14.59 -9.71 -4.64
N VAL A 534 -13.62 -8.93 -5.11
CA VAL A 534 -12.59 -9.40 -6.05
C VAL A 534 -11.70 -10.46 -5.39
N MET A 535 -11.24 -10.21 -4.16
CA MET A 535 -10.44 -11.17 -3.38
C MET A 535 -11.23 -12.45 -3.09
N ASN A 536 -12.47 -12.31 -2.62
CA ASN A 536 -13.33 -13.46 -2.37
C ASN A 536 -13.65 -14.27 -3.64
N PHE A 537 -13.91 -13.60 -4.77
CA PHE A 537 -14.13 -14.29 -6.05
C PHE A 537 -12.89 -15.09 -6.49
N ALA A 538 -11.71 -14.50 -6.37
CA ALA A 538 -10.46 -15.14 -6.76
C ALA A 538 -10.05 -16.27 -5.81
N GLY A 539 -10.15 -16.06 -4.51
CA GLY A 539 -9.72 -16.99 -3.47
C GLY A 539 -10.79 -17.98 -3.02
N ASP A 540 -12.07 -17.73 -3.35
CA ASP A 540 -13.23 -18.47 -2.86
C ASP A 540 -13.28 -18.58 -1.32
N LEU A 541 -12.91 -17.45 -0.66
CA LEU A 541 -12.64 -17.42 0.77
C LEU A 541 -13.86 -17.81 1.61
N VAL A 542 -15.03 -17.22 1.32
CA VAL A 542 -16.27 -17.49 2.07
C VAL A 542 -16.66 -18.96 1.97
N THR A 543 -16.70 -19.54 0.74
CA THR A 543 -17.10 -20.94 0.55
C THR A 543 -16.11 -21.89 1.23
N LYS A 544 -14.80 -21.59 1.16
CA LYS A 544 -13.77 -22.41 1.81
C LYS A 544 -13.89 -22.37 3.33
N ALA A 545 -14.11 -21.17 3.91
CA ALA A 545 -14.32 -21.00 5.33
C ALA A 545 -15.59 -21.75 5.82
N GLU A 546 -16.74 -21.59 5.13
CA GLU A 546 -17.96 -22.33 5.45
C GLU A 546 -17.77 -23.85 5.37
N ALA A 547 -17.04 -24.33 4.34
CA ALA A 547 -16.74 -25.74 4.19
C ALA A 547 -15.81 -26.29 5.28
N ALA A 548 -14.86 -25.48 5.77
CA ALA A 548 -13.97 -25.85 6.88
C ALA A 548 -14.74 -25.97 8.20
N LEU A 549 -15.57 -24.98 8.52
CA LEU A 549 -16.40 -24.97 9.74
C LEU A 549 -17.43 -26.12 9.77
N ALA A 550 -17.84 -26.65 8.62
CA ALA A 550 -18.84 -27.72 8.52
C ALA A 550 -18.28 -29.15 8.66
N GLN A 551 -16.96 -29.33 8.71
CA GLN A 551 -16.29 -30.64 8.86
C GLN A 551 -16.33 -31.14 10.30
#